data_acee8c147cc324d742ce65cfff51c79e
#
_entry.id   acee8c147cc324d742ce65cfff51c79e
#
_cell.length_a   1.000
_cell.length_b   1.000
_cell.length_c   1.000
_cell.angle_alpha   90.00
_cell.angle_beta   90.00
_cell.angle_gamma   90.00
#
_symmetry.space_group_name_H-M   'P 1'
#
loop_
_entity.id
_entity.type
_entity.pdbx_description
1 polymer ?
#
loop_
_entity_poly.entity_id
_entity_poly.type
_entity_poly.pdbx_seq_one_letter_code
_entity_poly.pdbx_strand_id
1 'polypeptide(L)'
;MDNNAAKPLVTVLGASGLVGTAITRELASRPIRLRLVGRRPTVVPPDARAEIEVRTLDLAVPGAVAEAIAGADAIVHLVAHISGESTWRVSSDDPIAERVNLGLVHDLVEAVRAERPARPPVVLLAGSMSQAGRSSTARIDGSEPDRPLTTYDRQKLDAELAIQAATDEGLIRGATLRLATLYTQGTDSPALDRGVVCAMMRKALADQPLTMWHDGTVKRDLVCVDDVARAFLAALDQPDATTGRSWLVGTGQATSIADLFTIISKVVAAHTGRAPVPVTSVRPAEHSMPTDLLDFVLDPTAFQDATNWAPQVSLLEGLDQLAAAMVAQTASSPA
;
A
#
# COMPACT_ATOMS: atom_id res chain seq x y z
N MET A 1 33.27 21.58 13.46
CA MET A 1 32.30 20.99 14.38
C MET A 1 31.86 19.69 13.77
N ASP A 2 32.43 18.59 14.21
CA ASP A 2 32.15 17.26 13.68
C ASP A 2 30.73 16.86 14.05
N ASN A 3 29.84 16.94 13.06
CA ASN A 3 28.47 16.45 13.21
C ASN A 3 28.49 14.91 12.97
N ASN A 4 29.15 14.17 13.87
CA ASN A 4 29.25 12.73 13.84
C ASN A 4 28.03 12.08 14.54
N ALA A 5 26.85 12.63 14.37
CA ALA A 5 25.63 11.93 14.72
C ALA A 5 25.45 10.76 13.74
N ALA A 6 25.37 9.55 14.26
CA ALA A 6 25.13 8.37 13.42
C ALA A 6 23.88 8.58 12.59
N LYS A 7 23.96 8.31 11.28
CA LYS A 7 22.80 8.41 10.38
C LYS A 7 21.65 7.55 10.90
N PRO A 8 20.39 8.05 10.88
CA PRO A 8 19.25 7.29 11.33
C PRO A 8 19.07 6.02 10.48
N LEU A 9 18.70 4.93 11.14
CA LEU A 9 18.38 3.65 10.48
C LEU A 9 16.87 3.55 10.25
N VAL A 10 16.47 3.52 8.98
CA VAL A 10 15.10 3.23 8.57
C VAL A 10 15.02 1.77 8.10
N THR A 11 14.12 0.98 8.68
CA THR A 11 13.87 -0.40 8.25
C THR A 11 12.54 -0.49 7.52
N VAL A 12 12.53 -1.06 6.31
CA VAL A 12 11.31 -1.29 5.51
C VAL A 12 11.03 -2.79 5.48
N LEU A 13 9.96 -3.19 6.17
CA LEU A 13 9.45 -4.57 6.15
C LEU A 13 8.47 -4.72 4.98
N GLY A 14 8.78 -5.62 4.04
CA GLY A 14 8.04 -5.77 2.80
C GLY A 14 8.60 -4.92 1.64
N ALA A 15 9.88 -4.60 1.66
CA ALA A 15 10.56 -3.74 0.70
C ALA A 15 10.46 -4.23 -0.76
N SER A 16 10.36 -5.54 -1.00
CA SER A 16 10.18 -6.13 -2.35
C SER A 16 8.73 -6.15 -2.85
N GLY A 17 7.78 -5.57 -2.08
CA GLY A 17 6.38 -5.40 -2.48
C GLY A 17 6.16 -4.17 -3.35
N LEU A 18 4.93 -3.99 -3.86
CA LEU A 18 4.56 -2.85 -4.72
C LEU A 18 4.85 -1.49 -4.04
N VAL A 19 4.28 -1.27 -2.87
CA VAL A 19 4.51 -0.05 -2.07
C VAL A 19 5.95 0.02 -1.57
N GLY A 20 6.53 -1.13 -1.16
CA GLY A 20 7.90 -1.21 -0.65
C GLY A 20 8.94 -0.79 -1.67
N THR A 21 8.77 -1.17 -2.95
CA THR A 21 9.66 -0.76 -4.04
C THR A 21 9.61 0.76 -4.25
N ALA A 22 8.42 1.35 -4.24
CA ALA A 22 8.26 2.81 -4.38
C ALA A 22 8.87 3.57 -3.19
N ILE A 23 8.63 3.13 -1.95
CA ILE A 23 9.25 3.72 -0.76
C ILE A 23 10.78 3.56 -0.77
N THR A 24 11.27 2.39 -1.21
CA THR A 24 12.72 2.15 -1.33
C THR A 24 13.37 3.15 -2.28
N ARG A 25 12.76 3.42 -3.43
CA ARG A 25 13.27 4.38 -4.40
C ARG A 25 13.38 5.79 -3.81
N GLU A 26 12.36 6.24 -3.11
CA GLU A 26 12.34 7.55 -2.47
C GLU A 26 13.37 7.65 -1.32
N LEU A 27 13.42 6.65 -0.42
CA LEU A 27 14.36 6.63 0.71
C LEU A 27 15.81 6.46 0.27
N ALA A 28 16.07 5.75 -0.82
CA ALA A 28 17.42 5.54 -1.35
C ALA A 28 18.12 6.86 -1.74
N SER A 29 17.37 7.91 -2.07
CA SER A 29 17.91 9.23 -2.38
C SER A 29 18.39 10.02 -1.14
N ARG A 30 18.07 9.57 0.08
CA ARG A 30 18.35 10.26 1.35
C ARG A 30 19.69 9.83 1.96
N PRO A 31 20.37 10.68 2.73
CA PRO A 31 21.63 10.35 3.40
C PRO A 31 21.37 9.62 4.75
N ILE A 32 20.74 8.44 4.70
CA ILE A 32 20.34 7.61 5.85
C ILE A 32 20.97 6.22 5.75
N ARG A 33 20.87 5.42 6.80
CA ARG A 33 21.01 3.96 6.72
C ARG A 33 19.64 3.37 6.42
N LEU A 34 19.55 2.49 5.44
CA LEU A 34 18.31 1.91 4.98
C LEU A 34 18.40 0.38 4.97
N ARG A 35 17.58 -0.28 5.79
CA ARG A 35 17.50 -1.74 5.82
C ARG A 35 16.23 -2.18 5.10
N LEU A 36 16.40 -2.95 4.03
CA LEU A 36 15.35 -3.45 3.16
C LEU A 36 15.11 -4.93 3.45
N VAL A 37 13.93 -5.27 3.94
CA VAL A 37 13.60 -6.64 4.38
C VAL A 37 12.44 -7.18 3.57
N GLY A 38 12.59 -8.39 3.02
CA GLY A 38 11.54 -9.08 2.29
C GLY A 38 11.88 -10.54 2.03
N ARG A 39 10.91 -11.34 1.62
CA ARG A 39 11.13 -12.75 1.23
C ARG A 39 11.85 -12.92 -0.11
N ARG A 40 11.93 -11.85 -0.90
CA ARG A 40 12.62 -11.79 -2.18
C ARG A 40 13.64 -10.65 -2.11
N PRO A 41 14.74 -10.75 -2.85
CA PRO A 41 15.68 -9.63 -2.97
C PRO A 41 14.96 -8.36 -3.42
N THR A 42 15.35 -7.23 -2.83
CA THR A 42 14.84 -5.91 -3.22
C THR A 42 15.82 -5.28 -4.20
N VAL A 43 15.31 -4.69 -5.26
CA VAL A 43 16.13 -3.94 -6.22
C VAL A 43 16.58 -2.64 -5.54
N VAL A 44 17.89 -2.39 -5.58
CA VAL A 44 18.49 -1.18 -5.06
C VAL A 44 18.70 -0.21 -6.21
N PRO A 45 18.22 1.05 -6.13
CA PRO A 45 18.51 2.08 -7.13
C PRO A 45 20.02 2.28 -7.30
N PRO A 46 20.54 2.40 -8.54
CA PRO A 46 21.97 2.50 -8.80
C PRO A 46 22.60 3.79 -8.31
N ASP A 47 21.80 4.85 -8.14
CA ASP A 47 22.18 6.19 -7.71
C ASP A 47 21.87 6.45 -6.22
N ALA A 48 21.72 5.39 -5.43
CA ALA A 48 21.38 5.47 -4.02
C ALA A 48 22.42 6.29 -3.23
N ARG A 49 21.93 7.22 -2.41
CA ARG A 49 22.72 7.99 -1.43
C ARG A 49 22.67 7.38 -0.04
N ALA A 50 21.65 6.56 0.21
CA ALA A 50 21.53 5.81 1.46
C ALA A 50 22.56 4.70 1.55
N GLU A 51 22.98 4.37 2.76
CA GLU A 51 23.75 3.17 3.05
C GLU A 51 22.77 1.99 3.18
N ILE A 52 22.68 1.18 2.11
CA ILE A 52 21.61 0.18 1.98
C ILE A 52 22.11 -1.22 2.38
N GLU A 53 21.35 -1.83 3.29
CA GLU A 53 21.45 -3.24 3.68
C GLU A 53 20.21 -3.98 3.18
N VAL A 54 20.37 -5.02 2.36
CA VAL A 54 19.27 -5.88 1.90
C VAL A 54 19.29 -7.19 2.66
N ARG A 55 18.18 -7.54 3.30
CA ARG A 55 17.98 -8.81 4.01
C ARG A 55 16.86 -9.62 3.38
N THR A 56 17.18 -10.81 2.93
CA THR A 56 16.16 -11.78 2.48
C THR A 56 15.77 -12.65 3.65
N LEU A 57 14.62 -12.34 4.27
CA LEU A 57 14.12 -13.02 5.47
C LEU A 57 12.64 -13.37 5.32
N ASP A 58 12.24 -14.53 5.82
CA ASP A 58 10.83 -14.81 6.08
C ASP A 58 10.49 -14.34 7.49
N LEU A 59 9.78 -13.21 7.57
CA LEU A 59 9.39 -12.60 8.84
C LEU A 59 8.41 -13.48 9.64
N ALA A 60 7.77 -14.47 9.03
CA ALA A 60 6.90 -15.40 9.74
C ALA A 60 7.65 -16.39 10.63
N VAL A 61 8.98 -16.51 10.45
CA VAL A 61 9.85 -17.33 11.31
C VAL A 61 10.02 -16.63 12.67
N PRO A 62 9.91 -17.34 13.79
CA PRO A 62 10.12 -16.78 15.13
C PRO A 62 11.47 -16.07 15.25
N GLY A 63 11.46 -14.86 15.82
CA GLY A 63 12.67 -14.04 16.01
C GLY A 63 13.10 -13.21 14.80
N ALA A 64 12.64 -13.54 13.59
CA ALA A 64 13.04 -12.83 12.37
C ALA A 64 12.63 -11.35 12.37
N VAL A 65 11.49 -10.99 12.96
CA VAL A 65 11.07 -9.59 13.10
C VAL A 65 12.03 -8.83 14.03
N ALA A 66 12.40 -9.41 15.17
CA ALA A 66 13.35 -8.80 16.10
C ALA A 66 14.71 -8.57 15.44
N GLU A 67 15.23 -9.55 14.68
CA GLU A 67 16.46 -9.42 13.91
C GLU A 67 16.33 -8.30 12.86
N ALA A 68 15.21 -8.25 12.15
CA ALA A 68 14.99 -7.28 11.09
C ALA A 68 14.97 -5.83 11.58
N ILE A 69 14.39 -5.56 12.76
CA ILE A 69 14.19 -4.20 13.29
C ILE A 69 15.26 -3.75 14.27
N ALA A 70 16.18 -4.62 14.67
CA ALA A 70 17.20 -4.31 15.68
C ALA A 70 17.94 -2.99 15.39
N GLY A 71 17.95 -2.08 16.36
CA GLY A 71 18.58 -0.76 16.26
C GLY A 71 17.93 0.21 15.27
N ALA A 72 16.71 -0.03 14.82
CA ALA A 72 16.01 0.87 13.89
C ALA A 72 15.47 2.11 14.64
N ASP A 73 15.73 3.29 14.07
CA ASP A 73 15.13 4.56 14.52
C ASP A 73 13.70 4.72 13.96
N ALA A 74 13.45 4.14 12.77
CA ALA A 74 12.13 4.12 12.16
C ALA A 74 11.87 2.79 11.44
N ILE A 75 10.63 2.33 11.47
CA ILE A 75 10.16 1.07 10.88
C ILE A 75 8.94 1.35 10.01
N VAL A 76 8.99 0.97 8.74
CA VAL A 76 7.85 1.01 7.83
C VAL A 76 7.37 -0.43 7.60
N HIS A 77 6.19 -0.76 8.11
CA HIS A 77 5.62 -2.10 8.03
C HIS A 77 4.57 -2.19 6.92
N LEU A 78 4.95 -2.84 5.82
CA LEU A 78 4.14 -2.98 4.60
C LEU A 78 3.70 -4.41 4.33
N VAL A 79 4.13 -5.36 5.18
CA VAL A 79 3.87 -6.77 4.93
C VAL A 79 2.39 -7.07 5.09
N ALA A 80 1.83 -7.73 4.09
CA ALA A 80 0.48 -8.25 4.12
C ALA A 80 0.40 -9.57 3.35
N HIS A 81 -0.46 -10.48 3.82
CA HIS A 81 -0.83 -11.70 3.11
C HIS A 81 -2.21 -11.53 2.50
N ILE A 82 -2.28 -11.83 1.21
CA ILE A 82 -3.50 -11.79 0.42
C ILE A 82 -3.54 -13.10 -0.36
N SER A 83 -4.61 -13.87 -0.19
CA SER A 83 -4.80 -15.16 -0.85
C SER A 83 -5.35 -15.00 -2.27
N GLY A 84 -4.87 -15.83 -3.21
CA GLY A 84 -5.42 -15.94 -4.56
C GLY A 84 -4.94 -14.88 -5.56
N GLU A 85 -5.58 -14.86 -6.73
CA GLU A 85 -5.27 -13.96 -7.84
C GLU A 85 -5.92 -12.57 -7.71
N SER A 86 -6.89 -12.42 -6.80
CA SER A 86 -7.60 -11.17 -6.56
C SER A 86 -7.35 -10.67 -5.16
N THR A 87 -7.16 -9.36 -5.04
CA THR A 87 -6.95 -8.62 -3.80
C THR A 87 -8.09 -8.86 -2.79
N TRP A 88 -7.77 -8.84 -1.49
CA TRP A 88 -8.69 -8.80 -0.35
C TRP A 88 -9.33 -10.12 0.08
N ARG A 89 -8.96 -11.25 -0.50
CA ARG A 89 -9.55 -12.55 -0.16
C ARG A 89 -8.64 -13.29 0.78
N VAL A 90 -9.04 -13.33 2.02
CA VAL A 90 -8.44 -14.15 3.08
C VAL A 90 -9.55 -15.02 3.61
N SER A 91 -9.34 -16.34 3.61
CA SER A 91 -10.25 -17.28 4.28
C SER A 91 -10.27 -17.01 5.78
N SER A 92 -11.41 -17.23 6.44
CA SER A 92 -11.52 -17.14 7.90
C SER A 92 -10.56 -18.10 8.61
N ASP A 93 -10.14 -19.15 7.94
CA ASP A 93 -9.36 -20.26 8.49
C ASP A 93 -7.91 -20.26 7.95
N ASP A 94 -7.44 -19.17 7.36
CA ASP A 94 -6.08 -19.07 6.85
C ASP A 94 -5.11 -18.62 7.97
N PRO A 95 -4.39 -19.56 8.62
CA PRO A 95 -3.47 -19.25 9.71
C PRO A 95 -2.25 -18.46 9.25
N ILE A 96 -1.91 -18.55 7.96
CA ILE A 96 -0.81 -17.77 7.37
C ILE A 96 -1.22 -16.32 7.28
N ALA A 97 -2.47 -16.04 6.92
CA ALA A 97 -2.97 -14.67 6.85
C ALA A 97 -2.96 -14.01 8.23
N GLU A 98 -3.47 -14.67 9.26
CA GLU A 98 -3.45 -14.14 10.63
C GLU A 98 -2.01 -13.93 11.13
N ARG A 99 -1.14 -14.92 10.92
CA ARG A 99 0.27 -14.81 11.28
C ARG A 99 0.97 -13.63 10.62
N VAL A 100 0.68 -13.37 9.35
CA VAL A 100 1.34 -12.32 8.58
C VAL A 100 0.68 -10.96 8.78
N ASN A 101 -0.65 -10.88 8.78
CA ASN A 101 -1.36 -9.58 8.84
C ASN A 101 -1.43 -8.99 10.24
N LEU A 102 -1.42 -9.84 11.27
CA LEU A 102 -1.52 -9.42 12.67
C LEU A 102 -0.31 -9.88 13.49
N GLY A 103 0.10 -11.14 13.41
CA GLY A 103 1.15 -11.71 14.24
C GLY A 103 2.50 -11.02 14.09
N LEU A 104 2.85 -10.54 12.89
CA LEU A 104 4.09 -9.78 12.68
C LEU A 104 4.09 -8.43 13.39
N VAL A 105 2.93 -7.80 13.56
CA VAL A 105 2.81 -6.55 14.33
C VAL A 105 3.00 -6.82 15.81
N HIS A 106 2.45 -7.91 16.34
CA HIS A 106 2.69 -8.33 17.71
C HIS A 106 4.18 -8.62 17.94
N ASP A 107 4.84 -9.36 17.04
CA ASP A 107 6.28 -9.62 17.14
C ASP A 107 7.11 -8.34 17.12
N LEU A 108 6.71 -7.36 16.30
CA LEU A 108 7.37 -6.04 16.25
C LEU A 108 7.27 -5.33 17.62
N VAL A 109 6.06 -5.25 18.16
CA VAL A 109 5.83 -4.60 19.47
C VAL A 109 6.63 -5.29 20.58
N GLU A 110 6.61 -6.62 20.64
CA GLU A 110 7.36 -7.39 21.63
C GLU A 110 8.87 -7.26 21.44
N ALA A 111 9.36 -7.19 20.21
CA ALA A 111 10.78 -6.97 19.94
C ALA A 111 11.24 -5.59 20.43
N VAL A 112 10.47 -4.52 20.18
CA VAL A 112 10.78 -3.18 20.71
C VAL A 112 10.71 -3.17 22.25
N ARG A 113 9.72 -3.86 22.83
CA ARG A 113 9.59 -4.00 24.30
C ARG A 113 10.80 -4.68 24.92
N ALA A 114 11.33 -5.71 24.26
CA ALA A 114 12.51 -6.45 24.73
C ALA A 114 13.81 -5.66 24.54
N GLU A 115 13.95 -4.94 23.43
CA GLU A 115 15.15 -4.15 23.11
C GLU A 115 15.30 -2.93 24.01
N ARG A 116 14.19 -2.30 24.42
CA ARG A 116 14.14 -1.08 25.27
C ARG A 116 15.02 0.05 24.73
N PRO A 117 14.80 0.49 23.49
CA PRO A 117 15.62 1.54 22.92
C PRO A 117 15.54 2.83 23.73
N ALA A 118 16.61 3.62 23.76
CA ALA A 118 16.67 4.88 24.51
C ALA A 118 15.65 5.92 24.00
N ARG A 119 15.23 5.79 22.76
CA ARG A 119 14.15 6.59 22.14
C ARG A 119 13.16 5.65 21.47
N PRO A 120 11.85 5.82 21.71
CA PRO A 120 10.83 5.05 21.01
C PRO A 120 10.98 5.19 19.50
N PRO A 121 11.10 4.09 18.73
CA PRO A 121 11.20 4.17 17.28
C PRO A 121 9.89 4.66 16.66
N VAL A 122 9.99 5.33 15.52
CA VAL A 122 8.82 5.64 14.68
C VAL A 122 8.35 4.36 13.99
N VAL A 123 7.06 4.04 14.08
CA VAL A 123 6.48 2.87 13.42
C VAL A 123 5.32 3.29 12.54
N LEU A 124 5.47 3.13 11.22
CA LEU A 124 4.40 3.39 10.27
C LEU A 124 3.83 2.06 9.74
N LEU A 125 2.55 1.83 9.98
CA LEU A 125 1.82 0.66 9.49
C LEU A 125 1.01 1.00 8.25
N ALA A 126 1.09 0.17 7.21
CA ALA A 126 0.16 0.22 6.09
C ALA A 126 -1.19 -0.40 6.49
N GLY A 127 -2.19 0.43 6.71
CA GLY A 127 -3.60 0.06 6.93
C GLY A 127 -4.37 -0.05 5.61
N SER A 128 -5.70 -0.19 5.72
CA SER A 128 -6.60 -0.27 4.57
C SER A 128 -7.86 0.55 4.82
N MET A 129 -8.34 1.26 3.81
CA MET A 129 -9.63 1.96 3.86
C MET A 129 -10.81 1.02 4.15
N SER A 130 -10.70 -0.26 3.77
CA SER A 130 -11.76 -1.24 3.94
C SER A 130 -12.04 -1.62 5.41
N GLN A 131 -11.13 -1.26 6.34
CA GLN A 131 -11.33 -1.41 7.79
C GLN A 131 -12.59 -0.67 8.27
N ALA A 132 -12.92 0.48 7.68
CA ALA A 132 -14.12 1.24 8.00
C ALA A 132 -15.41 0.45 7.69
N GLY A 133 -15.36 -0.48 6.73
CA GLY A 133 -16.53 -1.24 6.30
C GLY A 133 -17.60 -0.36 5.65
N ARG A 134 -18.86 -0.57 6.02
CA ARG A 134 -19.98 0.21 5.45
C ARG A 134 -20.05 1.58 6.11
N SER A 135 -19.69 2.62 5.37
CA SER A 135 -19.92 4.01 5.79
C SER A 135 -21.37 4.45 5.53
N SER A 136 -21.89 5.34 6.35
CA SER A 136 -23.17 6.04 6.15
C SER A 136 -22.99 7.35 5.37
N THR A 137 -21.73 7.76 5.14
CA THR A 137 -21.37 9.01 4.46
C THR A 137 -20.83 8.73 3.07
N ALA A 138 -20.90 9.73 2.18
CA ALA A 138 -20.36 9.63 0.81
C ALA A 138 -18.82 9.59 0.78
N ARG A 139 -18.19 10.05 1.87
CA ARG A 139 -16.73 10.03 2.06
C ARG A 139 -16.43 9.55 3.48
N ILE A 140 -15.35 8.80 3.61
CA ILE A 140 -14.84 8.34 4.89
C ILE A 140 -13.82 9.38 5.36
N ASP A 141 -14.06 10.01 6.50
CA ASP A 141 -13.17 11.01 7.11
C ASP A 141 -12.42 10.49 8.35
N GLY A 142 -12.71 9.24 8.75
CA GLY A 142 -12.10 8.57 9.89
C GLY A 142 -12.82 8.83 11.22
N SER A 143 -13.93 9.56 11.23
CA SER A 143 -14.80 9.75 12.42
C SER A 143 -15.79 8.62 12.60
N GLU A 144 -16.03 7.83 11.56
CA GLU A 144 -16.96 6.72 11.63
C GLU A 144 -16.38 5.54 12.44
N PRO A 145 -17.22 4.82 13.16
CA PRO A 145 -16.79 3.60 13.84
C PRO A 145 -16.42 2.52 12.81
N ASP A 146 -15.27 1.91 12.99
CA ASP A 146 -14.82 0.80 12.15
C ASP A 146 -15.77 -0.40 12.25
N ARG A 147 -16.15 -0.95 11.09
CA ARG A 147 -17.05 -2.10 10.95
C ARG A 147 -16.53 -3.07 9.91
N PRO A 148 -15.39 -3.74 10.16
CA PRO A 148 -14.75 -4.62 9.20
C PRO A 148 -15.69 -5.74 8.76
N LEU A 149 -15.77 -5.97 7.45
CA LEU A 149 -16.69 -6.94 6.86
C LEU A 149 -16.01 -8.25 6.47
N THR A 150 -14.70 -8.25 6.31
CA THR A 150 -13.90 -9.40 5.91
C THR A 150 -12.89 -9.78 6.99
N THR A 151 -12.35 -10.99 6.90
CA THR A 151 -11.25 -11.43 7.77
C THR A 151 -10.02 -10.54 7.60
N TYR A 152 -9.69 -10.17 6.37
CA TYR A 152 -8.59 -9.24 6.08
C TYR A 152 -8.78 -7.88 6.76
N ASP A 153 -9.97 -7.29 6.62
CA ASP A 153 -10.27 -5.97 7.21
C ASP A 153 -10.15 -6.00 8.74
N ARG A 154 -10.61 -7.10 9.37
CA ARG A 154 -10.50 -7.32 10.81
C ARG A 154 -9.05 -7.43 11.26
N GLN A 155 -8.26 -8.27 10.56
CA GLN A 155 -6.83 -8.41 10.86
C GLN A 155 -6.07 -7.08 10.72
N LYS A 156 -6.42 -6.25 9.72
CA LYS A 156 -5.83 -4.93 9.55
C LYS A 156 -6.23 -3.97 10.66
N LEU A 157 -7.48 -4.00 11.12
CA LEU A 157 -7.94 -3.21 12.26
C LEU A 157 -7.24 -3.65 13.56
N ASP A 158 -7.17 -4.96 13.81
CA ASP A 158 -6.51 -5.49 15.02
C ASP A 158 -5.01 -5.14 15.05
N ALA A 159 -4.34 -5.16 13.89
CA ALA A 159 -2.94 -4.71 13.76
C ALA A 159 -2.79 -3.21 14.04
N GLU A 160 -3.71 -2.38 13.56
CA GLU A 160 -3.74 -0.95 13.85
C GLU A 160 -3.95 -0.69 15.35
N LEU A 161 -4.89 -1.39 15.99
CA LEU A 161 -5.14 -1.28 17.43
C LEU A 161 -3.93 -1.71 18.26
N ALA A 162 -3.16 -2.71 17.82
CA ALA A 162 -1.93 -3.11 18.47
C ALA A 162 -0.84 -2.01 18.39
N ILE A 163 -0.71 -1.34 17.26
CA ILE A 163 0.17 -0.17 17.09
C ILE A 163 -0.29 0.98 18.00
N GLN A 164 -1.59 1.25 18.07
CA GLN A 164 -2.13 2.30 18.93
C GLN A 164 -1.85 2.01 20.41
N ALA A 165 -2.13 0.80 20.87
CA ALA A 165 -1.87 0.39 22.26
C ALA A 165 -0.38 0.53 22.63
N ALA A 166 0.53 0.08 21.77
CA ALA A 166 1.98 0.23 22.00
C ALA A 166 2.42 1.70 22.00
N THR A 167 1.72 2.56 21.27
CA THR A 167 1.97 4.02 21.27
C THR A 167 1.49 4.66 22.56
N ASP A 168 0.31 4.29 23.05
CA ASP A 168 -0.28 4.79 24.30
C ASP A 168 0.59 4.37 25.51
N GLU A 169 1.26 3.21 25.42
CA GLU A 169 2.25 2.76 26.40
C GLU A 169 3.60 3.52 26.29
N GLY A 170 3.81 4.34 25.27
CA GLY A 170 5.07 5.03 25.01
C GLY A 170 6.20 4.13 24.49
N LEU A 171 5.91 2.91 24.05
CA LEU A 171 6.90 1.97 23.53
C LEU A 171 7.40 2.35 22.13
N ILE A 172 6.51 2.90 21.31
CA ILE A 172 6.75 3.33 19.93
C ILE A 172 6.12 4.69 19.68
N ARG A 173 6.49 5.30 18.58
CA ARG A 173 5.80 6.47 18.01
C ARG A 173 5.05 5.98 16.76
N GLY A 174 3.91 5.35 16.99
CA GLY A 174 3.16 4.64 15.98
C GLY A 174 2.15 5.50 15.24
N ALA A 175 1.99 5.26 13.93
CA ALA A 175 0.89 5.77 13.13
C ALA A 175 0.48 4.73 12.08
N THR A 176 -0.81 4.70 11.73
CA THR A 176 -1.31 3.85 10.65
C THR A 176 -1.76 4.72 9.48
N LEU A 177 -1.31 4.39 8.27
CA LEU A 177 -1.78 5.01 7.04
C LEU A 177 -2.79 4.05 6.38
N ARG A 178 -4.08 4.38 6.42
CA ARG A 178 -5.16 3.63 5.77
C ARG A 178 -5.21 4.03 4.30
N LEU A 179 -4.78 3.12 3.44
CA LEU A 179 -4.59 3.37 2.03
C LEU A 179 -5.88 3.17 1.23
N ALA A 180 -6.13 4.07 0.29
CA ALA A 180 -7.15 3.92 -0.76
C ALA A 180 -6.80 2.79 -1.73
N THR A 181 -7.58 2.61 -2.80
CA THR A 181 -7.26 1.62 -3.86
C THR A 181 -5.99 2.03 -4.59
N LEU A 182 -4.97 1.17 -4.52
CA LEU A 182 -3.67 1.44 -5.12
C LEU A 182 -3.64 1.08 -6.59
N TYR A 183 -2.90 1.87 -7.38
CA TYR A 183 -2.46 1.51 -8.71
C TYR A 183 -1.02 1.99 -8.95
N THR A 184 -0.32 1.39 -9.92
CA THR A 184 1.02 1.78 -10.34
C THR A 184 0.97 2.51 -11.68
N GLN A 185 1.93 3.39 -11.90
CA GLN A 185 2.15 4.05 -13.19
C GLN A 185 3.27 3.41 -14.03
N GLY A 186 3.90 2.34 -13.53
CA GLY A 186 5.01 1.68 -14.22
C GLY A 186 5.05 0.18 -13.95
N THR A 187 5.99 -0.49 -14.61
CA THR A 187 6.23 -1.93 -14.50
C THR A 187 7.52 -2.28 -13.76
N ASP A 188 8.17 -1.30 -13.14
CA ASP A 188 9.49 -1.43 -12.51
C ASP A 188 9.47 -2.27 -11.23
N SER A 189 8.30 -2.47 -10.63
CA SER A 189 8.20 -3.33 -9.46
C SER A 189 8.19 -4.80 -9.87
N PRO A 190 9.09 -5.64 -9.30
CA PRO A 190 9.04 -7.09 -9.49
C PRO A 190 7.82 -7.73 -8.79
N ALA A 191 7.12 -6.98 -7.94
CA ALA A 191 5.84 -7.38 -7.38
C ALA A 191 4.76 -7.14 -8.43
N LEU A 192 4.12 -8.23 -8.89
CA LEU A 192 2.96 -8.13 -9.74
C LEU A 192 1.89 -7.31 -9.03
N ASP A 193 1.50 -6.18 -9.62
CA ASP A 193 0.29 -5.50 -9.20
C ASP A 193 -0.91 -6.40 -9.56
N ARG A 194 -1.55 -6.91 -8.50
CA ARG A 194 -2.75 -7.76 -8.60
C ARG A 194 -4.04 -6.94 -8.55
N GLY A 195 -3.91 -5.61 -8.49
CA GLY A 195 -5.04 -4.70 -8.41
C GLY A 195 -5.92 -4.71 -9.67
N VAL A 196 -7.14 -4.24 -9.50
CA VAL A 196 -8.14 -4.17 -10.58
C VAL A 196 -7.64 -3.38 -11.80
N VAL A 197 -6.86 -2.32 -11.58
CA VAL A 197 -6.32 -1.48 -12.65
C VAL A 197 -5.41 -2.29 -13.56
N CYS A 198 -4.39 -2.93 -13.02
CA CYS A 198 -3.46 -3.75 -13.82
C CYS A 198 -4.14 -4.97 -14.45
N ALA A 199 -5.10 -5.60 -13.77
CA ALA A 199 -5.86 -6.70 -14.31
C ALA A 199 -6.67 -6.27 -15.56
N MET A 200 -7.35 -5.13 -15.48
CA MET A 200 -8.13 -4.59 -16.58
C MET A 200 -7.24 -4.05 -17.72
N MET A 201 -6.11 -3.45 -17.36
CA MET A 201 -5.11 -3.02 -18.35
C MET A 201 -4.59 -4.20 -19.20
N ARG A 202 -4.23 -5.32 -18.54
CA ARG A 202 -3.81 -6.56 -19.26
C ARG A 202 -4.90 -7.10 -20.16
N LYS A 203 -6.16 -7.11 -19.72
CA LYS A 203 -7.29 -7.54 -20.54
C LYS A 203 -7.45 -6.65 -21.77
N ALA A 204 -7.42 -5.34 -21.60
CA ALA A 204 -7.52 -4.40 -22.73
C ALA A 204 -6.36 -4.56 -23.73
N LEU A 205 -5.13 -4.74 -23.24
CA LEU A 205 -3.96 -5.04 -24.09
C LEU A 205 -4.09 -6.36 -24.84
N ALA A 206 -4.76 -7.35 -24.25
CA ALA A 206 -5.08 -8.63 -24.88
C ALA A 206 -6.32 -8.59 -25.78
N ASP A 207 -6.86 -7.40 -26.08
CA ASP A 207 -8.07 -7.20 -26.89
C ASP A 207 -9.32 -7.90 -26.33
N GLN A 208 -9.40 -8.01 -25.00
CA GLN A 208 -10.51 -8.65 -24.30
C GLN A 208 -11.47 -7.60 -23.73
N PRO A 209 -12.79 -7.87 -23.74
CA PRO A 209 -13.77 -7.00 -23.08
C PRO A 209 -13.47 -6.80 -21.60
N LEU A 210 -13.68 -5.57 -21.10
CA LEU A 210 -13.61 -5.26 -19.69
C LEU A 210 -14.97 -5.52 -19.05
N THR A 211 -14.99 -6.44 -18.09
CA THR A 211 -16.24 -6.84 -17.43
C THR A 211 -16.34 -6.21 -16.06
N MET A 212 -17.41 -5.49 -15.77
CA MET A 212 -17.75 -4.93 -14.47
C MET A 212 -18.96 -5.65 -13.86
N TRP A 213 -19.00 -5.72 -12.54
CA TRP A 213 -20.14 -6.25 -11.84
C TRP A 213 -21.23 -5.19 -11.72
N HIS A 214 -22.49 -5.62 -11.79
CA HIS A 214 -23.66 -4.73 -11.82
C HIS A 214 -23.56 -3.62 -12.88
N ASP A 215 -24.00 -2.43 -12.54
CA ASP A 215 -24.02 -1.25 -13.42
C ASP A 215 -22.72 -0.44 -13.43
N GLY A 216 -21.74 -0.87 -12.60
CA GLY A 216 -20.45 -0.18 -12.49
C GLY A 216 -20.47 1.15 -11.74
N THR A 217 -21.56 1.48 -11.04
CA THR A 217 -21.71 2.76 -10.30
C THR A 217 -20.90 2.82 -9.02
N VAL A 218 -20.43 1.66 -8.51
CA VAL A 218 -19.58 1.58 -7.31
C VAL A 218 -18.34 2.46 -7.49
N LYS A 219 -18.06 3.29 -6.48
CA LYS A 219 -16.99 4.28 -6.50
C LYS A 219 -15.78 3.84 -5.71
N ARG A 220 -14.61 4.18 -6.24
CA ARG A 220 -13.31 3.98 -5.59
C ARG A 220 -12.53 5.28 -5.59
N ASP A 221 -11.82 5.51 -4.51
CA ASP A 221 -10.68 6.43 -4.49
C ASP A 221 -9.46 5.65 -4.97
N LEU A 222 -8.80 6.17 -5.99
CA LEU A 222 -7.66 5.54 -6.66
C LEU A 222 -6.42 6.41 -6.46
N VAL A 223 -5.41 5.89 -5.79
CA VAL A 223 -4.16 6.61 -5.51
C VAL A 223 -2.96 5.90 -6.13
N CYS A 224 -2.08 6.67 -6.76
CA CYS A 224 -0.85 6.14 -7.33
C CYS A 224 0.11 5.68 -6.20
N VAL A 225 0.76 4.55 -6.41
CA VAL A 225 1.73 3.99 -5.44
C VAL A 225 2.88 4.96 -5.13
N ASP A 226 3.25 5.82 -6.08
CA ASP A 226 4.30 6.83 -5.86
C ASP A 226 3.82 7.95 -4.94
N ASP A 227 2.54 8.33 -5.01
CA ASP A 227 1.93 9.24 -4.04
C ASP A 227 1.88 8.63 -2.65
N VAL A 228 1.57 7.34 -2.56
CA VAL A 228 1.60 6.61 -1.28
C VAL A 228 3.01 6.57 -0.71
N ALA A 229 4.02 6.32 -1.52
CA ALA A 229 5.41 6.38 -1.07
C ALA A 229 5.74 7.75 -0.47
N ARG A 230 5.37 8.84 -1.15
CA ARG A 230 5.53 10.21 -0.64
C ARG A 230 4.74 10.46 0.66
N ALA A 231 3.56 9.85 0.83
CA ALA A 231 2.80 9.93 2.08
C ALA A 231 3.55 9.27 3.25
N PHE A 232 4.14 8.10 3.05
CA PHE A 232 4.99 7.46 4.08
C PHE A 232 6.21 8.31 4.42
N LEU A 233 6.84 8.93 3.43
CA LEU A 233 7.97 9.83 3.68
C LEU A 233 7.53 11.08 4.45
N ALA A 234 6.41 11.67 4.10
CA ALA A 234 5.86 12.84 4.81
C ALA A 234 5.57 12.50 6.29
N ALA A 235 5.04 11.29 6.57
CA ALA A 235 4.82 10.83 7.94
C ALA A 235 6.15 10.56 8.68
N LEU A 236 7.17 10.02 8.01
CA LEU A 236 8.53 9.85 8.59
C LEU A 236 9.19 11.20 8.90
N ASP A 237 8.96 12.22 8.09
CA ASP A 237 9.54 13.55 8.26
C ASP A 237 8.83 14.37 9.36
N GLN A 238 7.57 14.02 9.66
CA GLN A 238 6.75 14.71 10.65
C GLN A 238 6.15 13.77 11.71
N PRO A 239 7.00 12.99 12.39
CA PRO A 239 6.51 11.97 13.31
C PRO A 239 5.76 12.56 14.51
N ASP A 240 6.07 13.80 14.94
CA ASP A 240 5.36 14.45 16.05
C ASP A 240 3.92 14.81 15.67
N ALA A 241 3.67 15.14 14.40
CA ALA A 241 2.34 15.48 13.90
C ALA A 241 1.49 14.22 13.63
N THR A 242 2.13 13.08 13.34
CA THR A 242 1.43 11.89 12.86
C THR A 242 1.25 10.78 13.90
N THR A 243 2.09 10.76 14.95
CA THR A 243 2.04 9.73 16.02
C THR A 243 0.69 9.68 16.73
N GLY A 244 0.25 8.48 17.08
CA GLY A 244 -0.95 8.22 17.88
C GLY A 244 -2.26 8.28 17.10
N ARG A 245 -2.21 8.28 15.77
CA ARG A 245 -3.41 8.40 14.93
C ARG A 245 -3.37 7.46 13.74
N SER A 246 -4.58 7.19 13.22
CA SER A 246 -4.80 6.57 11.91
C SER A 246 -5.13 7.66 10.90
N TRP A 247 -4.47 7.62 9.76
CA TRP A 247 -4.55 8.65 8.72
C TRP A 247 -5.08 8.06 7.42
N LEU A 248 -5.96 8.78 6.76
CA LEU A 248 -6.50 8.40 5.47
C LEU A 248 -5.61 8.92 4.35
N VAL A 249 -5.14 8.01 3.49
CA VAL A 249 -4.25 8.34 2.37
C VAL A 249 -4.94 7.96 1.07
N GLY A 250 -5.40 8.95 0.35
CA GLY A 250 -6.13 8.85 -0.91
C GLY A 250 -6.11 10.17 -1.66
N THR A 251 -6.85 10.23 -2.76
CA THR A 251 -6.99 11.45 -3.57
C THR A 251 -8.22 12.28 -3.19
N GLY A 252 -9.18 11.67 -2.48
CA GLY A 252 -10.48 12.28 -2.22
C GLY A 252 -11.40 12.29 -3.46
N GLN A 253 -10.98 11.67 -4.57
CA GLN A 253 -11.75 11.67 -5.81
C GLN A 253 -12.51 10.37 -5.98
N ALA A 254 -13.81 10.49 -6.23
CA ALA A 254 -14.69 9.37 -6.48
C ALA A 254 -14.67 8.99 -7.95
N THR A 255 -14.14 7.82 -8.31
CA THR A 255 -14.17 7.28 -9.66
C THR A 255 -15.04 6.05 -9.69
N SER A 256 -16.06 6.01 -10.54
CA SER A 256 -16.89 4.81 -10.72
C SER A 256 -16.11 3.71 -11.45
N ILE A 257 -16.45 2.45 -11.20
CA ILE A 257 -15.85 1.31 -11.92
C ILE A 257 -16.11 1.42 -13.43
N ALA A 258 -17.28 1.90 -13.82
CA ALA A 258 -17.60 2.13 -15.24
C ALA A 258 -16.70 3.19 -15.87
N ASP A 259 -16.48 4.33 -15.18
CA ASP A 259 -15.58 5.37 -15.67
C ASP A 259 -14.14 4.88 -15.73
N LEU A 260 -13.66 4.20 -14.68
CA LEU A 260 -12.32 3.62 -14.63
C LEU A 260 -12.06 2.71 -15.83
N PHE A 261 -12.98 1.77 -16.11
CA PHE A 261 -12.80 0.81 -17.21
C PHE A 261 -12.90 1.50 -18.57
N THR A 262 -13.76 2.51 -18.68
CA THR A 262 -13.85 3.33 -19.90
C THR A 262 -12.56 4.09 -20.17
N ILE A 263 -11.94 4.68 -19.14
CA ILE A 263 -10.64 5.37 -19.25
C ILE A 263 -9.55 4.36 -19.66
N ILE A 264 -9.47 3.21 -19.00
CA ILE A 264 -8.49 2.15 -19.32
C ILE A 264 -8.62 1.72 -20.80
N SER A 265 -9.85 1.44 -21.26
CA SER A 265 -10.10 1.02 -22.65
C SER A 265 -9.62 2.07 -23.65
N LYS A 266 -9.90 3.35 -23.39
CA LYS A 266 -9.48 4.46 -24.27
C LYS A 266 -7.97 4.68 -24.27
N VAL A 267 -7.33 4.65 -23.09
CA VAL A 267 -5.88 4.83 -22.95
C VAL A 267 -5.13 3.71 -23.68
N VAL A 268 -5.53 2.45 -23.51
CA VAL A 268 -4.91 1.32 -24.22
C VAL A 268 -5.11 1.45 -25.74
N ALA A 269 -6.29 1.86 -26.18
CA ALA A 269 -6.57 2.10 -27.60
C ALA A 269 -5.62 3.16 -28.20
N ALA A 270 -5.37 4.26 -27.47
CA ALA A 270 -4.46 5.31 -27.90
C ALA A 270 -3.01 4.81 -28.06
N HIS A 271 -2.52 3.99 -27.15
CA HIS A 271 -1.15 3.44 -27.20
C HIS A 271 -0.97 2.28 -28.19
N THR A 272 -2.04 1.55 -28.52
CA THR A 272 -1.96 0.39 -29.42
C THR A 272 -2.42 0.67 -30.85
N GLY A 273 -3.08 1.81 -31.09
CA GLY A 273 -3.69 2.12 -32.37
C GLY A 273 -4.92 1.26 -32.72
N ARG A 274 -5.40 0.43 -31.77
CA ARG A 274 -6.59 -0.41 -31.92
C ARG A 274 -7.86 0.32 -31.47
N ALA A 275 -9.03 -0.19 -31.85
CA ALA A 275 -10.29 0.32 -31.31
C ALA A 275 -10.39 0.06 -29.81
N PRO A 276 -11.03 0.94 -29.01
CA PRO A 276 -11.30 0.69 -27.61
C PRO A 276 -12.09 -0.62 -27.41
N VAL A 277 -11.66 -1.45 -26.47
CA VAL A 277 -12.39 -2.68 -26.11
C VAL A 277 -13.71 -2.35 -25.42
N PRO A 278 -14.78 -3.16 -25.60
CA PRO A 278 -16.06 -2.90 -24.96
C PRO A 278 -15.98 -3.07 -23.44
N VAL A 279 -16.72 -2.20 -22.72
CA VAL A 279 -16.97 -2.32 -21.28
C VAL A 279 -18.38 -2.87 -21.10
N THR A 280 -18.50 -4.01 -20.42
CA THR A 280 -19.78 -4.73 -20.32
C THR A 280 -20.11 -5.08 -18.87
N SER A 281 -21.39 -5.00 -18.52
CA SER A 281 -21.90 -5.44 -17.23
C SER A 281 -22.09 -6.96 -17.23
N VAL A 282 -21.68 -7.60 -16.13
CA VAL A 282 -21.88 -9.03 -15.89
C VAL A 282 -22.44 -9.25 -14.48
N ARG A 283 -23.06 -10.39 -14.25
CA ARG A 283 -23.46 -10.77 -12.90
C ARG A 283 -22.19 -10.95 -12.03
N PRO A 284 -22.24 -10.57 -10.74
CA PRO A 284 -21.15 -10.83 -9.81
C PRO A 284 -20.83 -12.33 -9.78
N ALA A 285 -19.54 -12.63 -9.67
CA ALA A 285 -19.12 -14.02 -9.45
C ALA A 285 -19.62 -14.52 -8.09
N GLU A 286 -19.83 -15.83 -7.94
CA GLU A 286 -20.28 -16.46 -6.70
C GLU A 286 -19.41 -16.13 -5.48
N HIS A 287 -18.16 -15.78 -5.73
CA HIS A 287 -17.18 -15.44 -4.72
C HIS A 287 -16.99 -13.90 -4.52
N SER A 288 -17.96 -13.07 -4.94
CA SER A 288 -17.91 -11.63 -4.66
C SER A 288 -17.95 -11.36 -3.14
N MET A 289 -17.15 -10.37 -2.71
CA MET A 289 -17.10 -9.97 -1.31
C MET A 289 -18.06 -8.82 -1.03
N PRO A 290 -18.60 -8.69 0.19
CA PRO A 290 -19.45 -7.56 0.54
C PRO A 290 -18.82 -6.18 0.26
N THR A 291 -17.50 -6.08 0.39
CA THR A 291 -16.72 -4.86 0.13
C THR A 291 -16.62 -4.49 -1.35
N ASP A 292 -16.85 -5.44 -2.26
CA ASP A 292 -16.81 -5.17 -3.70
C ASP A 292 -17.94 -4.23 -4.15
N LEU A 293 -19.04 -4.18 -3.38
CA LEU A 293 -20.24 -3.40 -3.66
C LEU A 293 -20.34 -2.10 -2.86
N LEU A 294 -19.35 -1.78 -2.05
CA LEU A 294 -19.35 -0.56 -1.25
C LEU A 294 -18.53 0.52 -1.93
N ASP A 295 -18.98 1.76 -1.78
CA ASP A 295 -18.17 2.92 -2.12
C ASP A 295 -17.06 3.11 -1.08
N PHE A 296 -15.84 3.36 -1.56
CA PHE A 296 -14.72 3.74 -0.72
C PHE A 296 -14.05 4.97 -1.32
N VAL A 297 -14.43 6.13 -0.76
CA VAL A 297 -13.83 7.43 -1.09
C VAL A 297 -13.37 8.04 0.23
N LEU A 298 -12.08 8.37 0.32
CA LEU A 298 -11.47 8.90 1.53
C LEU A 298 -11.52 10.43 1.53
N ASP A 299 -11.51 11.03 2.72
CA ASP A 299 -11.17 12.41 2.92
C ASP A 299 -9.75 12.51 3.50
N PRO A 300 -8.74 12.82 2.69
CA PRO A 300 -7.36 12.89 3.14
C PRO A 300 -6.98 14.22 3.81
N THR A 301 -7.91 15.16 3.96
CA THR A 301 -7.63 16.55 4.38
C THR A 301 -6.86 16.61 5.70
N ALA A 302 -7.25 15.81 6.69
CA ALA A 302 -6.55 15.81 7.99
C ALA A 302 -5.07 15.39 7.87
N PHE A 303 -4.75 14.43 7.00
CA PHE A 303 -3.37 14.04 6.75
C PHE A 303 -2.60 15.10 5.95
N GLN A 304 -3.25 15.72 4.98
CA GLN A 304 -2.68 16.81 4.19
C GLN A 304 -2.31 18.00 5.08
N ASP A 305 -3.21 18.41 5.98
CA ASP A 305 -2.98 19.50 6.92
C ASP A 305 -1.84 19.20 7.90
N ALA A 306 -1.74 17.95 8.36
CA ALA A 306 -0.71 17.55 9.30
C ALA A 306 0.68 17.41 8.69
N THR A 307 0.78 17.13 7.38
CA THR A 307 2.05 16.74 6.74
C THR A 307 2.45 17.57 5.53
N ASN A 308 1.59 18.47 5.04
CA ASN A 308 1.71 19.15 3.75
C ASN A 308 1.83 18.18 2.55
N TRP A 309 1.45 16.91 2.73
CA TRP A 309 1.39 15.96 1.64
C TRP A 309 0.15 16.21 0.78
N ALA A 310 0.30 16.04 -0.52
CA ALA A 310 -0.83 15.98 -1.44
C ALA A 310 -0.54 14.99 -2.57
N PRO A 311 -1.56 14.30 -3.12
CA PRO A 311 -1.39 13.46 -4.29
C PRO A 311 -1.00 14.32 -5.50
N GLN A 312 -0.02 13.88 -6.27
CA GLN A 312 0.53 14.63 -7.41
C GLN A 312 0.18 13.98 -8.75
N VAL A 313 -0.09 12.67 -8.77
CA VAL A 313 -0.36 11.92 -9.99
C VAL A 313 -1.86 11.87 -10.24
N SER A 314 -2.33 12.49 -11.31
CA SER A 314 -3.73 12.35 -11.74
C SER A 314 -4.01 10.92 -12.24
N LEU A 315 -5.25 10.44 -12.06
CA LEU A 315 -5.61 9.09 -12.51
C LEU A 315 -5.36 8.88 -14.00
N LEU A 316 -5.72 9.87 -14.83
CA LEU A 316 -5.53 9.75 -16.28
C LEU A 316 -4.04 9.67 -16.65
N GLU A 317 -3.21 10.52 -16.08
CA GLU A 317 -1.77 10.51 -16.32
C GLU A 317 -1.13 9.19 -15.88
N GLY A 318 -1.46 8.70 -14.67
CA GLY A 318 -0.90 7.44 -14.18
C GLY A 318 -1.35 6.23 -14.99
N LEU A 319 -2.60 6.21 -15.50
CA LEU A 319 -3.07 5.15 -16.39
C LEU A 319 -2.40 5.22 -17.77
N ASP A 320 -2.16 6.43 -18.29
CA ASP A 320 -1.46 6.63 -19.55
C ASP A 320 -0.01 6.12 -19.46
N GLN A 321 0.71 6.48 -18.41
CA GLN A 321 2.09 6.01 -18.18
C GLN A 321 2.14 4.48 -17.99
N LEU A 322 1.18 3.90 -17.25
CA LEU A 322 1.10 2.45 -17.09
C LEU A 322 0.87 1.74 -18.44
N ALA A 323 -0.04 2.25 -19.28
CA ALA A 323 -0.29 1.67 -20.59
C ALA A 323 0.95 1.74 -21.48
N ALA A 324 1.63 2.89 -21.53
CA ALA A 324 2.88 3.06 -22.26
C ALA A 324 3.95 2.04 -21.81
N ALA A 325 4.15 1.90 -20.49
CA ALA A 325 5.11 0.96 -19.92
C ALA A 325 4.79 -0.50 -20.26
N MET A 326 3.51 -0.90 -20.17
CA MET A 326 3.09 -2.26 -20.48
C MET A 326 3.19 -2.59 -21.97
N VAL A 327 2.90 -1.62 -22.87
CA VAL A 327 3.09 -1.79 -24.31
C VAL A 327 4.57 -1.95 -24.66
N ALA A 328 5.46 -1.12 -24.08
CA ALA A 328 6.90 -1.24 -24.28
C ALA A 328 7.45 -2.60 -23.81
N GLN A 329 6.95 -3.11 -22.68
CA GLN A 329 7.37 -4.40 -22.14
C GLN A 329 6.96 -5.58 -23.03
N THR A 330 5.74 -5.54 -23.61
CA THR A 330 5.29 -6.55 -24.58
C THR A 330 6.11 -6.54 -25.88
N ALA A 331 6.55 -5.38 -26.32
CA ALA A 331 7.40 -5.24 -27.50
C ALA A 331 8.84 -5.73 -27.27
N SER A 332 9.31 -5.75 -26.03
CA SER A 332 10.67 -6.15 -25.65
C SER A 332 10.82 -7.63 -25.28
N SER A 333 9.73 -8.37 -25.13
CA SER A 333 9.74 -9.82 -24.86
C SER A 333 9.79 -10.58 -26.19
N PRO A 334 10.89 -11.27 -26.53
CA PRO A 334 10.93 -12.10 -27.75
C PRO A 334 9.91 -13.25 -27.60
N ALA A 335 9.22 -13.56 -28.69
CA ALA A 335 8.23 -14.63 -28.84
C ALA A 335 8.86 -16.02 -28.65
#